data_5f214167f2c0ff50feb1ed47bbe1a56d
#
_entry.id   5f214167f2c0ff50feb1ed47bbe1a56d
#
_cell.length_a   1.000
_cell.length_b   1.000
_cell.length_c   1.000
_cell.angle_alpha   90.00
_cell.angle_beta   90.00
_cell.angle_gamma   90.00
#
_symmetry.space_group_name_H-M   'P 1'
#
loop_
_entity.id
_entity.type
_entity.pdbx_description
1 polymer ?
#
loop_
_entity_poly.entity_id
_entity_poly.type
_entity_poly.pdbx_seq_one_letter_code
_entity_poly.pdbx_strand_id
1 'polypeptide(L)'
;MEKLVNENFIRKITPLSDKDCFYIADRHKKEFTYPMHSHKEFELNFVEHAPGVRRVVGDSAEVIGDYDLVLITSPDLEHVWEQNTCSSSNIREITIQFVPAFLSGLIDANQFDMIRK
;
A
#
# COMPACT_ATOMS: atom_id res chain seq x y z
N MET A 1 13.91 -7.39 9.40
CA MET A 1 13.93 -7.07 8.84
C MET A 1 14.38 -6.60 8.04
N GLU A 2 14.26 -6.54 7.65
CA GLU A 2 14.42 -6.20 6.83
C GLU A 2 15.32 -5.64 6.36
N LYS A 3 16.24 -5.99 6.17
CA LYS A 3 17.05 -5.50 5.64
C LYS A 3 17.24 -5.47 4.23
N LEU A 4 16.95 -5.63 3.48
CA LEU A 4 16.64 -5.62 2.07
C LEU A 4 16.64 -4.27 1.49
N VAL A 5 16.94 -3.34 2.31
CA VAL A 5 16.69 -1.96 2.02
C VAL A 5 17.65 -1.34 1.04
N ASN A 6 18.66 -2.07 0.62
CA ASN A 6 19.63 -1.54 -0.33
C ASN A 6 19.17 -1.59 -1.76
N GLU A 7 18.07 -2.23 -2.01
CA GLU A 7 17.61 -2.42 -3.36
C GLU A 7 16.85 -1.22 -3.85
N ASN A 8 17.03 -0.87 -5.11
CA ASN A 8 16.21 0.16 -5.73
C ASN A 8 14.83 -0.37 -6.03
N PHE A 9 14.74 -1.66 -6.25
CA PHE A 9 13.48 -2.32 -6.50
C PHE A 9 13.57 -3.72 -5.90
N ILE A 10 12.56 -4.10 -5.14
CA ILE A 10 12.46 -5.43 -4.60
C ILE A 10 11.05 -5.95 -4.76
N ARG A 11 10.95 -7.28 -4.78
CA ARG A 11 9.65 -7.93 -4.73
C ARG A 11 9.41 -8.30 -3.29
N LYS A 12 8.51 -7.58 -2.66
CA LYS A 12 8.22 -7.78 -1.26
C LYS A 12 7.48 -9.09 -1.06
N ILE A 13 7.87 -9.82 -0.03
CA ILE A 13 7.16 -11.02 0.37
C ILE A 13 6.26 -10.64 1.52
N THR A 14 4.95 -10.69 1.28
CA THR A 14 3.98 -10.38 2.29
C THR A 14 3.93 -11.49 3.32
N PRO A 15 3.88 -11.17 4.62
CA PRO A 15 3.87 -12.20 5.65
C PRO A 15 2.49 -12.85 5.82
N LEU A 16 1.87 -13.22 4.72
CA LEU A 16 0.61 -13.94 4.72
C LEU A 16 0.88 -15.41 4.53
N SER A 17 0.24 -16.24 5.34
CA SER A 17 0.26 -17.68 5.14
C SER A 17 -0.93 -18.09 4.27
N ASP A 18 -0.97 -19.36 3.89
CA ASP A 18 -2.08 -19.87 3.10
C ASP A 18 -3.42 -19.75 3.82
N LYS A 19 -3.39 -19.61 5.15
CA LYS A 19 -4.61 -19.55 5.95
C LYS A 19 -5.05 -18.13 6.22
N ASP A 20 -4.21 -17.16 5.93
CA ASP A 20 -4.53 -15.76 6.21
C ASP A 20 -5.28 -15.15 5.03
N CYS A 21 -6.24 -14.30 5.35
CA CYS A 21 -6.99 -13.58 4.34
C CYS A 21 -6.40 -12.21 4.08
N PHE A 22 -5.80 -11.62 5.09
CA PHE A 22 -5.26 -10.27 4.98
C PHE A 22 -4.19 -10.03 6.03
N TYR A 23 -3.45 -8.95 5.82
CA TYR A 23 -2.39 -8.50 6.70
C TYR A 23 -2.53 -6.99 6.85
N ILE A 24 -2.49 -6.51 8.09
CA ILE A 24 -2.60 -5.08 8.38
C ILE A 24 -1.34 -4.61 9.08
N ALA A 25 -0.80 -3.49 8.62
CA ALA A 25 0.31 -2.83 9.28
C ALA A 25 -0.05 -1.37 9.48
N ASP A 26 0.12 -0.88 10.70
CA ASP A 26 -0.11 0.51 11.06
C ASP A 26 1.23 1.06 11.53
N ARG A 27 1.78 1.99 10.78
CA ARG A 27 3.13 2.48 11.01
C ARG A 27 3.14 3.98 11.21
N HIS A 28 4.00 4.41 12.11
CA HIS A 28 4.35 5.82 12.24
C HIS A 28 5.78 5.96 11.75
N LYS A 29 6.02 6.96 10.92
CA LYS A 29 7.35 7.12 10.34
C LYS A 29 7.68 8.59 10.17
N LYS A 30 8.96 8.87 10.09
CA LYS A 30 9.45 10.23 9.91
C LYS A 30 9.67 10.54 8.44
N GLU A 31 9.81 9.52 7.62
CA GLU A 31 10.05 9.70 6.19
C GLU A 31 9.81 8.40 5.47
N PHE A 32 9.64 8.50 4.16
CA PHE A 32 9.51 7.35 3.29
C PHE A 32 10.88 7.03 2.71
N THR A 33 11.39 5.84 3.00
CA THR A 33 12.70 5.41 2.52
C THR A 33 12.65 4.06 1.82
N TYR A 34 11.52 3.39 1.84
CA TYR A 34 11.42 2.08 1.26
C TYR A 34 11.50 2.18 -0.26
N PRO A 35 12.29 1.32 -0.93
CA PRO A 35 12.44 1.42 -2.38
C PRO A 35 11.20 0.95 -3.13
N MET A 36 11.19 1.22 -4.43
CA MET A 36 10.13 0.73 -5.29
C MET A 36 10.04 -0.80 -5.19
N HIS A 37 8.82 -1.30 -5.11
CA HIS A 37 8.60 -2.71 -4.90
C HIS A 37 7.28 -3.16 -5.53
N SER A 38 7.08 -4.47 -5.56
CA SER A 38 5.83 -5.07 -6.03
C SER A 38 5.55 -6.32 -5.21
N HIS A 39 4.30 -6.79 -5.30
CA HIS A 39 3.87 -8.02 -4.66
C HIS A 39 2.61 -8.52 -5.33
N LYS A 40 2.23 -9.74 -5.03
CA LYS A 40 1.05 -10.36 -5.66
C LYS A 40 -0.25 -9.93 -5.03
N GLU A 41 -0.20 -9.60 -3.76
CA GLU A 41 -1.40 -9.25 -3.01
C GLU A 41 -1.94 -7.90 -3.45
N PHE A 42 -3.24 -7.72 -3.31
CA PHE A 42 -3.84 -6.40 -3.43
C PHE A 42 -3.47 -5.60 -2.20
N GLU A 43 -3.43 -4.30 -2.35
CA GLU A 43 -3.07 -3.43 -1.24
C GLU A 43 -3.98 -2.22 -1.18
N LEU A 44 -4.54 -1.98 0.00
CA LEU A 44 -5.19 -0.73 0.32
C LEU A 44 -4.25 0.03 1.24
N ASN A 45 -3.84 1.21 0.82
CA ASN A 45 -2.85 1.99 1.55
C ASN A 45 -3.41 3.36 1.88
N PHE A 46 -3.37 3.71 3.16
CA PHE A 46 -3.80 5.00 3.66
C PHE A 46 -2.61 5.71 4.28
N VAL A 47 -2.41 6.96 3.87
CA VAL A 47 -1.32 7.79 4.40
C VAL A 47 -1.92 9.09 4.89
N GLU A 48 -1.50 9.54 6.07
CA GLU A 48 -1.90 10.84 6.56
C GLU A 48 -0.70 11.62 7.08
N HIS A 49 -0.81 12.93 7.01
CA HIS A 49 0.22 13.89 7.45
C HIS A 49 1.50 13.79 6.63
N ALA A 50 1.35 13.55 5.32
CA ALA A 50 2.49 13.45 4.44
C ALA A 50 2.32 14.32 3.18
N PRO A 51 1.90 15.59 3.32
CA PRO A 51 1.75 16.43 2.13
C PRO A 51 3.09 16.62 1.44
N GLY A 52 3.10 16.50 0.13
CA GLY A 52 4.33 16.64 -0.65
C GLY A 52 5.01 15.34 -1.01
N VAL A 53 4.58 14.23 -0.42
CA VAL A 53 5.09 12.92 -0.83
C VAL A 53 4.62 12.63 -2.26
N ARG A 54 5.49 12.01 -3.04
CA ARG A 54 5.15 11.61 -4.39
C ARG A 54 4.82 10.13 -4.40
N ARG A 55 3.60 9.82 -4.80
CA ARG A 55 3.15 8.43 -4.93
C ARG A 55 3.31 7.99 -6.37
N VAL A 56 4.05 6.92 -6.58
CA VAL A 56 4.23 6.33 -7.91
C VAL A 56 3.62 4.94 -7.89
N VAL A 57 2.67 4.70 -8.79
CA VAL A 57 2.03 3.39 -8.93
C VAL A 57 1.98 3.11 -10.43
N GLY A 58 2.79 2.15 -10.88
CA GLY A 58 2.91 1.88 -12.30
C GLY A 58 3.32 3.13 -13.05
N ASP A 59 2.50 3.54 -14.00
CA ASP A 59 2.75 4.71 -14.82
C ASP A 59 2.23 6.01 -14.21
N SER A 60 1.56 5.92 -13.07
CA SER A 60 0.93 7.07 -12.43
C SER A 60 1.85 7.65 -11.37
N ALA A 61 2.03 8.96 -11.37
CA ALA A 61 2.82 9.63 -10.35
C ALA A 61 2.08 10.90 -9.93
N GLU A 62 1.81 11.01 -8.63
CA GLU A 62 1.09 12.17 -8.10
C GLU A 62 1.69 12.61 -6.78
N VAL A 63 1.69 13.91 -6.55
CA VAL A 63 2.07 14.47 -5.26
C VAL A 63 0.81 14.51 -4.41
N ILE A 64 0.87 13.89 -3.24
CA ILE A 64 -0.30 13.75 -2.39
C ILE A 64 -0.44 14.93 -1.45
N GLY A 65 -1.65 15.11 -0.94
CA GLY A 65 -1.93 16.11 0.07
C GLY A 65 -1.76 15.54 1.47
N ASP A 66 -2.55 16.06 2.41
CA ASP A 66 -2.47 15.64 3.79
C ASP A 66 -2.96 14.21 3.99
N TYR A 67 -3.88 13.76 3.17
CA TYR A 67 -4.42 12.40 3.20
C TYR A 67 -4.32 11.79 1.82
N ASP A 68 -4.08 10.49 1.77
CA ASP A 68 -4.08 9.77 0.50
C ASP A 68 -4.53 8.34 0.74
N LEU A 69 -5.43 7.88 -0.11
CA LEU A 69 -5.93 6.52 -0.03
C LEU A 69 -5.86 5.92 -1.42
N VAL A 70 -5.19 4.80 -1.56
CA VAL A 70 -5.03 4.15 -2.86
C VAL A 70 -5.27 2.66 -2.71
N LEU A 71 -5.93 2.09 -3.69
CA LEU A 71 -6.14 0.64 -3.78
C LEU A 71 -5.37 0.13 -4.99
N ILE A 72 -4.43 -0.76 -4.74
CA ILE A 72 -3.61 -1.37 -5.78
C ILE A 72 -4.13 -2.78 -6.00
N THR A 73 -4.69 -3.02 -7.18
CA THR A 73 -5.33 -4.29 -7.50
C THR A 73 -4.62 -5.10 -8.57
N SER A 74 -3.58 -4.55 -9.18
CA SER A 74 -2.84 -5.27 -10.21
C SER A 74 -1.69 -6.02 -9.57
N PRO A 75 -1.65 -7.35 -9.68
CA PRO A 75 -0.52 -8.12 -9.13
C PRO A 75 0.79 -7.65 -9.74
N ASP A 76 1.80 -7.56 -8.90
CA ASP A 76 3.16 -7.19 -9.33
C ASP A 76 3.28 -5.78 -9.90
N LEU A 77 2.31 -4.93 -9.67
CA LEU A 77 2.40 -3.54 -10.09
C LEU A 77 3.40 -2.81 -9.19
N GLU A 78 4.40 -2.21 -9.82
CA GLU A 78 5.45 -1.51 -9.09
C GLU A 78 4.91 -0.24 -8.47
N HIS A 79 5.28 -0.01 -7.22
CA HIS A 79 4.83 1.19 -6.52
C HIS A 79 5.86 1.62 -5.46
N VAL A 80 5.82 2.91 -5.18
CA VAL A 80 6.70 3.51 -4.17
C VAL A 80 6.11 4.84 -3.72
N TRP A 81 6.38 5.18 -2.47
CA TRP A 81 6.12 6.53 -1.94
C TRP A 81 7.48 7.17 -1.74
N GLU A 82 7.68 8.32 -2.38
CA GLU A 82 8.95 9.06 -2.32
C GLU A 82 8.78 10.29 -1.47
N GLN A 83 9.76 10.58 -0.64
CA GLN A 83 9.69 11.70 0.30
C GLN A 83 9.45 13.02 -0.42
N ASN A 84 10.13 13.23 -1.54
CA ASN A 84 9.94 14.42 -2.35
C ASN A 84 10.05 15.70 -1.50
N THR A 85 9.07 16.59 -1.56
CA THR A 85 9.09 17.85 -0.83
C THR A 85 8.45 17.76 0.55
N CYS A 86 8.05 16.58 0.98
CA CYS A 86 7.40 16.42 2.28
C CYS A 86 8.38 16.69 3.42
N SER A 87 8.02 17.57 4.32
CA SER A 87 8.83 17.89 5.49
C SER A 87 8.20 17.41 6.79
N SER A 88 7.08 16.73 6.70
CA SER A 88 6.43 16.19 7.90
C SER A 88 7.27 15.09 8.52
N SER A 89 7.33 15.06 9.84
CA SER A 89 7.97 13.98 10.57
C SER A 89 6.95 13.19 11.38
N ASN A 90 5.67 13.36 11.08
CA ASN A 90 4.57 12.75 11.83
C ASN A 90 3.66 12.01 10.87
N ILE A 91 4.24 11.15 10.05
CA ILE A 91 3.51 10.43 9.00
C ILE A 91 2.92 9.16 9.59
N ARG A 92 1.67 8.90 9.26
CA ARG A 92 1.04 7.63 9.59
C ARG A 92 0.66 6.91 8.32
N GLU A 93 1.01 5.64 8.25
CA GLU A 93 0.69 4.81 7.10
C GLU A 93 0.01 3.53 7.57
N ILE A 94 -1.17 3.27 7.05
CA ILE A 94 -1.88 2.02 7.31
C ILE A 94 -1.95 1.26 5.99
N THR A 95 -1.39 0.06 5.99
CA THR A 95 -1.36 -0.79 4.81
C THR A 95 -2.15 -2.05 5.11
N ILE A 96 -3.08 -2.38 4.23
CA ILE A 96 -3.83 -3.63 4.29
C ILE A 96 -3.52 -4.40 3.02
N GLN A 97 -2.95 -5.58 3.18
CA GLN A 97 -2.67 -6.46 2.05
C GLN A 97 -3.56 -7.67 2.16
N PHE A 98 -4.11 -8.09 1.04
CA PHE A 98 -5.05 -9.21 1.04
C PHE A 98 -4.99 -9.95 -0.30
N VAL A 99 -5.39 -11.22 -0.25
CA VAL A 99 -5.43 -12.02 -1.47
C VAL A 99 -6.69 -11.65 -2.25
N PRO A 100 -6.62 -11.68 -3.59
CA PRO A 100 -7.79 -11.33 -4.40
C PRO A 100 -9.04 -12.12 -4.06
N ALA A 101 -8.88 -13.37 -3.70
CA ALA A 101 -10.02 -14.23 -3.35
C ALA A 101 -10.80 -13.72 -2.16
N PHE A 102 -10.12 -13.03 -1.24
CA PHE A 102 -10.78 -12.46 -0.07
C PHE A 102 -11.84 -11.43 -0.49
N LEU A 103 -11.47 -10.54 -1.40
CA LEU A 103 -12.39 -9.51 -1.87
C LEU A 103 -13.54 -10.11 -2.65
N SER A 104 -13.25 -11.05 -3.53
CA SER A 104 -14.29 -11.73 -4.31
C SER A 104 -15.29 -12.41 -3.39
N GLY A 105 -14.80 -13.08 -2.35
CA GLY A 105 -15.68 -13.75 -1.41
C GLY A 105 -16.62 -12.81 -0.69
N LEU A 106 -16.11 -11.64 -0.30
CA LEU A 106 -16.94 -10.65 0.38
C LEU A 106 -18.03 -10.12 -0.56
N ILE A 107 -17.68 -9.82 -1.80
CA ILE A 107 -18.63 -9.29 -2.75
C ILE A 107 -19.70 -10.33 -3.08
N ASP A 108 -19.30 -11.57 -3.28
CA ASP A 108 -20.22 -12.65 -3.65
C ASP A 108 -21.16 -13.02 -2.52
N ALA A 109 -20.84 -12.69 -1.30
CA ALA A 109 -21.66 -13.00 -0.16
C ALA A 109 -22.91 -12.12 -0.04
N ASN A 110 -23.11 -11.18 -0.94
CA ASN A 110 -24.24 -10.26 -0.94
C ASN A 110 -24.34 -9.37 0.30
N GLN A 111 -23.30 -9.34 1.08
CA GLN A 111 -23.28 -8.51 2.28
C GLN A 111 -22.96 -7.06 1.96
N PHE A 112 -22.56 -6.81 0.73
CA PHE A 112 -22.11 -5.49 0.32
C PHE A 112 -22.85 -4.99 -0.90
N ASP A 113 -24.16 -5.28 -0.95
CA ASP A 113 -24.96 -4.86 -2.09
C ASP A 113 -24.92 -3.35 -2.31
N MET A 114 -24.83 -2.59 -1.24
CA MET A 114 -24.73 -1.15 -1.37
C MET A 114 -23.45 -0.72 -2.05
N ILE A 115 -22.39 -1.47 -1.83
CA ILE A 115 -21.09 -1.16 -2.42
C ILE A 115 -21.11 -1.46 -3.91
N ARG A 116 -21.82 -2.49 -4.30
CA ARG A 116 -21.89 -2.90 -5.71
C ARG A 116 -22.75 -1.98 -6.56
N LYS A 117 -23.57 -1.20 -5.93
CA LYS A 117 -24.40 -0.25 -6.65
C LYS A 117 -23.60 0.94 -7.11
#